data_73a59eb892b05a28a1b255556adfd51a
#
_entry.id   73a59eb892b05a28a1b255556adfd51a
#
_cell.length_a   1.000
_cell.length_b   1.000
_cell.length_c   1.000
_cell.angle_alpha   90.00
_cell.angle_beta   90.00
_cell.angle_gamma   90.00
#
_symmetry.space_group_name_H-M   'P 1'
#
loop_
_entity.id
_entity.type
_entity.pdbx_description
1 polymer ?
#
loop_
_entity_poly.entity_id
_entity_poly.type
_entity_poly.pdbx_seq_one_letter_code
_entity_poly.pdbx_strand_id
1 'polypeptide(L)'
;MGFTEEDPEGFIFEGYHENPTLACYQNTPVMNEYMAQLGYGKELDWFVYKMDIAKTMTPLYRKMFERASRSKLFRLKEFKAKKELQAYIRPIFRLMNDCFTDIYGYSPLSDNDVDHLAKRYMPLLEPRFIKVIETPEQEVVGFMVSIPNFSPGIVKARGRLFPFGFLHIMNASKKTTQLDNYLGAVKPEFRGKGVDILMGFAQLQTAADAGFKIMDSHHEMETNTLMRAEMERTGAEIYKRFRLYSKEI
;
A
#
# COMPACT_ATOMS: atom_id res chain seq x y z
N MET A 1 -1.05 14.34 -12.77
CA MET A 1 -1.62 13.66 -11.59
C MET A 1 -2.95 13.06 -12.00
N GLY A 2 -3.24 11.86 -11.58
CA GLY A 2 -4.51 11.21 -11.86
C GLY A 2 -5.64 11.67 -10.94
N PHE A 3 -6.80 11.06 -11.11
CA PHE A 3 -7.99 11.38 -10.31
C PHE A 3 -8.23 10.38 -9.17
N THR A 4 -7.43 9.30 -9.11
CA THR A 4 -7.56 8.23 -8.13
C THR A 4 -6.18 7.75 -7.69
N GLU A 5 -6.11 7.05 -6.55
CA GLU A 5 -4.91 6.38 -6.03
C GLU A 5 -4.29 5.36 -7.01
N GLU A 6 -5.00 5.00 -8.08
CA GLU A 6 -4.50 4.10 -9.13
C GLU A 6 -3.70 4.81 -10.21
N ASP A 7 -3.83 6.12 -10.28
CA ASP A 7 -3.20 6.92 -11.32
C ASP A 7 -1.75 7.25 -10.92
N PRO A 8 -0.85 7.48 -11.90
CA PRO A 8 0.54 7.82 -11.62
C PRO A 8 0.66 9.09 -10.80
N GLU A 9 1.37 9.03 -9.69
CA GLU A 9 1.62 10.15 -8.81
C GLU A 9 3.06 10.62 -8.93
N GLY A 10 3.24 11.69 -9.71
CA GLY A 10 4.54 12.33 -9.89
C GLY A 10 5.53 11.53 -10.74
N PHE A 11 6.74 12.06 -10.81
CA PHE A 11 7.87 11.48 -11.53
C PHE A 11 8.89 10.93 -10.56
N ILE A 12 9.36 9.71 -10.79
CA ILE A 12 10.50 9.17 -10.02
C ILE A 12 11.73 10.04 -10.26
N PHE A 13 12.45 10.40 -9.18
CA PHE A 13 13.70 11.14 -9.25
C PHE A 13 14.85 10.48 -8.49
N GLU A 14 14.56 9.47 -7.64
CA GLU A 14 15.54 8.58 -7.02
C GLU A 14 15.02 7.13 -7.07
N GLY A 15 15.94 6.16 -7.23
CA GLY A 15 15.60 4.73 -7.28
C GLY A 15 15.27 4.20 -8.67
N TYR A 16 15.78 4.82 -9.74
CA TYR A 16 15.54 4.43 -11.14
C TYR A 16 15.94 2.98 -11.49
N HIS A 17 16.87 2.39 -10.73
CA HIS A 17 17.33 1.02 -10.92
C HIS A 17 16.41 -0.04 -10.30
N GLU A 18 15.47 0.39 -9.48
CA GLU A 18 14.50 -0.50 -8.85
C GLU A 18 13.34 -0.81 -9.80
N ASN A 19 12.77 -1.98 -9.70
CA ASN A 19 11.59 -2.30 -10.50
C ASN A 19 10.37 -1.44 -10.07
N PRO A 20 9.52 -1.02 -11.03
CA PRO A 20 8.25 -0.41 -10.68
C PRO A 20 7.39 -1.38 -9.88
N THR A 21 6.53 -0.88 -9.01
CA THR A 21 5.47 -1.65 -8.38
C THR A 21 4.12 -1.22 -8.95
N LEU A 22 3.04 -1.90 -8.60
CA LEU A 22 1.71 -1.53 -9.07
C LEU A 22 1.42 -0.09 -8.63
N ALA A 23 0.90 0.74 -9.55
CA ALA A 23 0.64 2.17 -9.37
C ALA A 23 1.87 3.08 -9.10
N CYS A 24 3.07 2.52 -8.87
CA CYS A 24 4.32 3.28 -8.76
C CYS A 24 5.10 3.21 -10.07
N TYR A 25 4.75 4.03 -11.02
CA TYR A 25 5.30 4.02 -12.37
C TYR A 25 6.71 4.59 -12.43
N GLN A 26 7.46 4.21 -13.46
CA GLN A 26 8.78 4.76 -13.72
C GLN A 26 8.78 5.61 -14.98
N ASN A 27 9.54 6.70 -14.91
CA ASN A 27 9.92 7.54 -16.05
C ASN A 27 11.43 7.54 -16.21
N THR A 28 11.93 8.04 -17.31
CA THR A 28 13.35 8.27 -17.52
C THR A 28 13.82 9.55 -16.79
N PRO A 29 15.10 9.63 -16.34
CA PRO A 29 15.63 10.81 -15.65
C PRO A 29 15.42 12.13 -16.42
N VAL A 30 15.53 12.09 -17.76
CA VAL A 30 15.35 13.24 -18.63
C VAL A 30 13.99 13.94 -18.46
N MET A 31 12.97 13.23 -17.99
CA MET A 31 11.65 13.85 -17.74
C MET A 31 11.72 14.90 -16.63
N ASN A 32 12.48 14.63 -15.57
CA ASN A 32 12.68 15.62 -14.50
C ASN A 32 13.48 16.83 -14.98
N GLU A 33 14.44 16.63 -15.87
CA GLU A 33 15.20 17.72 -16.50
C GLU A 33 14.29 18.60 -17.35
N TYR A 34 13.37 18.01 -18.14
CA TYR A 34 12.39 18.76 -18.92
C TYR A 34 11.43 19.56 -18.03
N MET A 35 10.97 18.98 -16.92
CA MET A 35 10.11 19.71 -15.98
C MET A 35 10.84 20.97 -15.45
N ALA A 36 12.11 20.84 -15.06
CA ALA A 36 12.93 21.96 -14.61
C ALA A 36 13.15 23.01 -15.72
N GLN A 37 13.47 22.58 -16.95
CA GLN A 37 13.68 23.50 -18.10
C GLN A 37 12.39 24.25 -18.47
N LEU A 38 11.23 23.63 -18.29
CA LEU A 38 9.93 24.26 -18.53
C LEU A 38 9.47 25.15 -17.38
N GLY A 39 10.29 25.29 -16.32
CA GLY A 39 10.02 26.16 -15.18
C GLY A 39 9.01 25.60 -14.18
N TYR A 40 8.83 24.27 -14.14
CA TYR A 40 8.05 23.62 -13.09
C TYR A 40 8.90 23.48 -11.83
N GLY A 41 8.30 23.82 -10.69
CA GLY A 41 8.87 23.64 -9.36
C GLY A 41 8.33 22.38 -8.66
N LYS A 42 8.95 22.02 -7.52
CA LYS A 42 8.43 21.01 -6.65
C LYS A 42 7.11 21.43 -6.02
N GLU A 43 6.10 20.58 -6.12
CA GLU A 43 4.84 20.69 -5.37
C GLU A 43 4.88 19.81 -4.13
N LEU A 44 5.08 18.50 -4.32
CA LEU A 44 5.05 17.49 -3.27
C LEU A 44 6.00 16.34 -3.62
N ASP A 45 6.63 15.75 -2.62
CA ASP A 45 7.39 14.51 -2.77
C ASP A 45 6.66 13.33 -2.11
N TRP A 46 6.80 12.16 -2.74
CA TRP A 46 6.35 10.87 -2.24
C TRP A 46 7.55 9.98 -1.99
N PHE A 47 7.52 9.25 -0.88
CA PHE A 47 8.57 8.32 -0.50
C PHE A 47 8.04 6.89 -0.52
N VAL A 48 8.86 5.96 -1.01
CA VAL A 48 8.55 4.54 -0.93
C VAL A 48 9.59 3.88 -0.07
N TYR A 49 9.14 3.19 0.96
CA TYR A 49 9.98 2.49 1.91
C TYR A 49 10.08 1.00 1.58
N LYS A 50 11.25 0.43 1.80
CA LYS A 50 11.51 -1.00 1.77
C LYS A 50 11.81 -1.49 3.17
N MET A 51 11.11 -2.52 3.62
CA MET A 51 11.19 -3.07 4.96
C MET A 51 11.65 -4.53 4.90
N ASP A 52 12.70 -4.88 5.65
CA ASP A 52 13.09 -6.26 5.89
C ASP A 52 12.19 -6.86 6.98
N ILE A 53 11.35 -7.81 6.60
CA ILE A 53 10.32 -8.40 7.49
C ILE A 53 10.96 -9.01 8.74
N ALA A 54 12.08 -9.74 8.58
CA ALA A 54 12.74 -10.42 9.70
C ALA A 54 13.34 -9.43 10.69
N LYS A 55 13.96 -8.35 10.18
CA LYS A 55 14.55 -7.31 11.04
C LYS A 55 13.48 -6.47 11.75
N THR A 56 12.34 -6.25 11.10
CA THR A 56 11.23 -5.46 11.67
C THR A 56 10.49 -6.21 12.77
N MET A 57 10.39 -7.54 12.69
CA MET A 57 9.69 -8.37 13.68
C MET A 57 10.48 -8.54 14.98
N THR A 58 10.85 -7.43 15.60
CA THR A 58 11.62 -7.42 16.86
C THR A 58 10.81 -7.98 18.05
N PRO A 59 11.49 -8.45 19.12
CA PRO A 59 10.80 -8.86 20.35
C PRO A 59 9.94 -7.75 20.95
N LEU A 60 10.37 -6.48 20.82
CA LEU A 60 9.60 -5.33 21.28
C LEU A 60 8.31 -5.19 20.49
N TYR A 61 8.38 -5.26 19.14
CA TYR A 61 7.20 -5.14 18.28
C TYR A 61 6.20 -6.28 18.56
N ARG A 62 6.69 -7.50 18.75
CA ARG A 62 5.87 -8.65 19.17
C ARG A 62 5.16 -8.39 20.51
N LYS A 63 5.86 -7.87 21.51
CA LYS A 63 5.27 -7.52 22.81
C LYS A 63 4.18 -6.45 22.69
N MET A 64 4.39 -5.45 21.81
CA MET A 64 3.40 -4.42 21.53
C MET A 64 2.16 -5.02 20.85
N PHE A 65 2.33 -5.93 19.90
CA PHE A 65 1.26 -6.67 19.26
C PHE A 65 0.46 -7.50 20.28
N GLU A 66 1.12 -8.26 21.14
CA GLU A 66 0.47 -9.06 22.19
C GLU A 66 -0.34 -8.20 23.15
N ARG A 67 0.14 -6.99 23.45
CA ARG A 67 -0.61 -6.02 24.25
C ARG A 67 -1.83 -5.49 23.49
N ALA A 68 -1.67 -5.12 22.24
CA ALA A 68 -2.76 -4.61 21.40
C ALA A 68 -3.84 -5.67 21.15
N SER A 69 -3.46 -6.94 20.98
CA SER A 69 -4.40 -8.07 20.76
C SER A 69 -5.30 -8.37 21.96
N ARG A 70 -4.94 -7.90 23.16
CA ARG A 70 -5.78 -8.01 24.37
C ARG A 70 -6.79 -6.88 24.52
N SER A 71 -6.81 -5.93 23.59
CA SER A 71 -7.78 -4.83 23.63
C SER A 71 -9.20 -5.36 23.53
N LYS A 72 -10.11 -4.74 24.29
CA LYS A 72 -11.55 -4.99 24.18
C LYS A 72 -12.25 -3.97 23.26
N LEU A 73 -11.51 -2.96 22.79
CA LEU A 73 -12.04 -1.87 21.97
C LEU A 73 -12.12 -2.25 20.50
N PHE A 74 -11.30 -3.22 20.06
CA PHE A 74 -11.22 -3.64 18.67
C PHE A 74 -10.62 -5.04 18.56
N ARG A 75 -10.84 -5.69 17.44
CA ARG A 75 -10.31 -7.02 17.12
C ARG A 75 -9.80 -7.07 15.68
N LEU A 76 -8.80 -7.94 15.47
CA LEU A 76 -8.31 -8.27 14.14
C LEU A 76 -9.27 -9.26 13.46
N LYS A 77 -9.66 -8.92 12.24
CA LYS A 77 -10.36 -9.81 11.31
C LYS A 77 -9.42 -10.23 10.21
N GLU A 78 -9.27 -11.54 10.03
CA GLU A 78 -8.53 -12.17 8.96
C GLU A 78 -9.46 -13.01 8.09
N PHE A 79 -9.05 -13.25 6.84
CA PHE A 79 -9.90 -13.88 5.84
C PHE A 79 -9.22 -15.13 5.28
N LYS A 80 -10.01 -16.20 5.08
CA LYS A 80 -9.55 -17.45 4.49
C LYS A 80 -9.98 -17.59 3.02
N ALA A 81 -11.08 -16.98 2.66
CA ALA A 81 -11.67 -17.08 1.33
C ALA A 81 -12.13 -15.72 0.78
N LYS A 82 -12.04 -15.53 -0.55
CA LYS A 82 -12.48 -14.29 -1.21
C LYS A 82 -13.95 -13.96 -0.94
N LYS A 83 -14.80 -14.97 -0.75
CA LYS A 83 -16.21 -14.76 -0.44
C LYS A 83 -16.42 -13.97 0.86
N GLU A 84 -15.54 -14.16 1.84
CA GLU A 84 -15.61 -13.44 3.11
C GLU A 84 -15.32 -11.95 2.96
N LEU A 85 -14.50 -11.56 1.96
CA LEU A 85 -14.15 -10.18 1.68
C LEU A 85 -15.33 -9.35 1.17
N GLN A 86 -16.31 -9.98 0.53
CA GLN A 86 -17.42 -9.26 -0.11
C GLN A 86 -18.19 -8.36 0.86
N ALA A 87 -18.39 -8.82 2.10
CA ALA A 87 -19.06 -8.04 3.13
C ALA A 87 -18.24 -6.82 3.61
N TYR A 88 -16.91 -6.83 3.38
CA TYR A 88 -15.99 -5.80 3.84
C TYR A 88 -15.60 -4.79 2.76
N ILE A 89 -15.93 -5.03 1.50
CA ILE A 89 -15.60 -4.11 0.39
C ILE A 89 -16.13 -2.71 0.70
N ARG A 90 -17.43 -2.54 0.84
CA ARG A 90 -18.04 -1.23 1.07
C ARG A 90 -17.59 -0.58 2.39
N PRO A 91 -17.51 -1.29 3.55
CA PRO A 91 -16.94 -0.73 4.77
C PRO A 91 -15.50 -0.24 4.63
N ILE A 92 -14.62 -0.99 3.93
CA ILE A 92 -13.24 -0.59 3.67
C ILE A 92 -13.19 0.70 2.83
N PHE A 93 -13.94 0.76 1.72
CA PHE A 93 -13.94 1.95 0.87
C PHE A 93 -14.58 3.18 1.54
N ARG A 94 -15.56 3.00 2.41
CA ARG A 94 -16.08 4.11 3.24
C ARG A 94 -14.99 4.64 4.17
N LEU A 95 -14.31 3.75 4.89
CA LEU A 95 -13.19 4.16 5.75
C LEU A 95 -12.07 4.83 4.95
N MET A 96 -11.79 4.35 3.73
CA MET A 96 -10.83 4.97 2.82
C MET A 96 -11.27 6.39 2.46
N ASN A 97 -12.51 6.60 2.03
CA ASN A 97 -13.07 7.92 1.74
C ASN A 97 -12.97 8.87 2.93
N ASP A 98 -13.23 8.36 4.15
CA ASP A 98 -13.16 9.17 5.38
C ASP A 98 -11.71 9.54 5.76
N CYS A 99 -10.75 8.67 5.48
CA CYS A 99 -9.36 8.84 5.91
C CYS A 99 -8.45 9.52 4.88
N PHE A 100 -8.80 9.50 3.58
CA PHE A 100 -7.94 9.96 2.50
C PHE A 100 -8.25 11.38 2.03
N THR A 101 -9.20 12.06 2.67
CA THR A 101 -9.57 13.45 2.33
C THR A 101 -8.41 14.44 2.38
N ASP A 102 -7.39 14.17 3.20
CA ASP A 102 -6.20 15.00 3.35
C ASP A 102 -5.05 14.58 2.40
N ILE A 103 -5.23 13.51 1.62
CA ILE A 103 -4.26 13.10 0.61
C ILE A 103 -4.37 14.02 -0.59
N TYR A 104 -3.23 14.54 -1.03
CA TYR A 104 -3.15 15.46 -2.15
C TYR A 104 -3.74 14.85 -3.42
N GLY A 105 -4.77 15.52 -3.97
CA GLY A 105 -5.43 15.08 -5.19
C GLY A 105 -6.45 13.95 -5.02
N TYR A 106 -6.66 13.45 -3.81
CA TYR A 106 -7.67 12.42 -3.58
C TYR A 106 -9.08 12.93 -3.91
N SER A 107 -9.85 12.13 -4.61
CA SER A 107 -11.27 12.34 -4.88
C SER A 107 -12.10 11.20 -4.29
N PRO A 108 -13.08 11.49 -3.43
CA PRO A 108 -13.90 10.44 -2.82
C PRO A 108 -14.59 9.56 -3.86
N LEU A 109 -14.50 8.27 -3.68
CA LEU A 109 -15.07 7.26 -4.57
C LEU A 109 -16.58 7.14 -4.37
N SER A 110 -17.33 7.16 -5.47
CA SER A 110 -18.75 6.84 -5.46
C SER A 110 -18.99 5.32 -5.30
N ASP A 111 -20.22 4.92 -4.97
CA ASP A 111 -20.59 3.50 -4.91
C ASP A 111 -20.33 2.76 -6.24
N ASN A 112 -20.47 3.45 -7.37
CA ASN A 112 -20.21 2.89 -8.69
C ASN A 112 -18.71 2.67 -8.92
N ASP A 113 -17.87 3.63 -8.49
CA ASP A 113 -16.39 3.49 -8.56
C ASP A 113 -15.94 2.31 -7.71
N VAL A 114 -16.48 2.18 -6.49
CA VAL A 114 -16.21 1.06 -5.58
C VAL A 114 -16.52 -0.29 -6.24
N ASP A 115 -17.67 -0.41 -6.91
CA ASP A 115 -18.07 -1.65 -7.59
C ASP A 115 -17.14 -1.96 -8.77
N HIS A 116 -16.68 -0.95 -9.51
CA HIS A 116 -15.72 -1.09 -10.61
C HIS A 116 -14.35 -1.53 -10.09
N LEU A 117 -13.83 -0.85 -9.04
CA LEU A 117 -12.56 -1.18 -8.43
C LEU A 117 -12.56 -2.59 -7.80
N ALA A 118 -13.65 -2.93 -7.10
CA ALA A 118 -13.79 -4.26 -6.53
C ALA A 118 -13.74 -5.36 -7.62
N LYS A 119 -14.43 -5.19 -8.74
CA LYS A 119 -14.36 -6.15 -9.87
C LYS A 119 -12.96 -6.27 -10.45
N ARG A 120 -12.22 -5.15 -10.57
CA ARG A 120 -10.89 -5.10 -11.15
C ARG A 120 -9.84 -5.75 -10.26
N TYR A 121 -9.86 -5.45 -8.95
CA TYR A 121 -8.81 -5.87 -8.02
C TYR A 121 -9.08 -7.18 -7.30
N MET A 122 -10.35 -7.55 -7.07
CA MET A 122 -10.70 -8.80 -6.39
C MET A 122 -9.98 -10.06 -6.94
N PRO A 123 -9.77 -10.21 -8.26
CA PRO A 123 -9.02 -11.35 -8.80
C PRO A 123 -7.57 -11.39 -8.32
N LEU A 124 -6.94 -10.23 -8.08
CA LEU A 124 -5.54 -10.11 -7.67
C LEU A 124 -5.34 -10.29 -6.17
N LEU A 125 -6.39 -10.08 -5.37
CA LEU A 125 -6.31 -10.13 -3.91
C LEU A 125 -6.18 -11.57 -3.42
N GLU A 126 -5.25 -11.76 -2.48
CA GLU A 126 -5.16 -12.96 -1.65
C GLU A 126 -5.72 -12.64 -0.27
N PRO A 127 -6.80 -13.31 0.19
CA PRO A 127 -7.49 -12.98 1.45
C PRO A 127 -6.57 -12.89 2.67
N ARG A 128 -5.57 -13.76 2.76
CA ARG A 128 -4.60 -13.79 3.87
C ARG A 128 -3.80 -12.49 4.02
N PHE A 129 -3.62 -11.71 2.94
CA PHE A 129 -2.89 -10.45 2.96
C PHE A 129 -3.80 -9.22 3.11
N ILE A 130 -5.03 -9.45 3.54
CA ILE A 130 -5.96 -8.39 3.89
C ILE A 130 -6.21 -8.49 5.39
N LYS A 131 -5.97 -7.40 6.10
CA LYS A 131 -6.23 -7.25 7.53
C LYS A 131 -7.27 -6.18 7.72
N VAL A 132 -8.25 -6.46 8.57
CA VAL A 132 -9.27 -5.50 8.96
C VAL A 132 -9.33 -5.45 10.48
N ILE A 133 -9.46 -4.26 11.02
CA ILE A 133 -9.71 -4.06 12.45
C ILE A 133 -11.14 -3.55 12.60
N GLU A 134 -11.89 -4.21 13.44
CA GLU A 134 -13.28 -3.85 13.71
C GLU A 134 -13.54 -3.70 15.21
N THR A 135 -14.49 -2.84 15.57
CA THR A 135 -15.00 -2.73 16.95
C THR A 135 -15.88 -3.93 17.29
N PRO A 136 -16.27 -4.12 18.59
CA PRO A 136 -17.25 -5.14 18.98
C PRO A 136 -18.58 -5.04 18.23
N GLU A 137 -18.96 -3.83 17.82
CA GLU A 137 -20.17 -3.52 17.06
C GLU A 137 -20.00 -3.77 15.55
N GLN A 138 -18.85 -4.32 15.13
CA GLN A 138 -18.48 -4.64 13.74
C GLN A 138 -18.26 -3.40 12.85
N GLU A 139 -17.97 -2.24 13.43
CA GLU A 139 -17.51 -1.09 12.68
C GLU A 139 -16.06 -1.30 12.23
N VAL A 140 -15.77 -1.11 10.95
CA VAL A 140 -14.40 -1.16 10.41
C VAL A 140 -13.67 0.13 10.78
N VAL A 141 -12.60 0.02 11.56
CA VAL A 141 -11.80 1.16 12.07
C VAL A 141 -10.35 1.15 11.59
N GLY A 142 -9.95 0.10 10.90
CA GLY A 142 -8.65 0.01 10.24
C GLY A 142 -8.66 -1.09 9.19
N PHE A 143 -7.87 -0.89 8.14
CA PHE A 143 -7.63 -1.93 7.13
C PHE A 143 -6.23 -1.80 6.55
N MET A 144 -5.72 -2.91 6.02
CA MET A 144 -4.49 -3.01 5.26
C MET A 144 -4.69 -4.05 4.16
N VAL A 145 -4.36 -3.67 2.92
CA VAL A 145 -4.43 -4.52 1.74
C VAL A 145 -3.03 -4.62 1.15
N SER A 146 -2.50 -5.83 1.09
CA SER A 146 -1.21 -6.08 0.46
C SER A 146 -1.36 -7.13 -0.64
N ILE A 147 -0.48 -7.04 -1.62
CA ILE A 147 -0.45 -7.93 -2.79
C ILE A 147 0.98 -8.43 -3.03
N PRO A 148 1.16 -9.69 -3.44
CA PRO A 148 2.46 -10.16 -3.88
C PRO A 148 2.97 -9.32 -5.06
N ASN A 149 4.25 -8.91 -5.04
CA ASN A 149 4.83 -8.16 -6.14
C ASN A 149 4.87 -9.01 -7.41
N PHE A 150 4.18 -8.59 -8.44
CA PHE A 150 4.15 -9.27 -9.74
C PHE A 150 4.81 -8.48 -10.87
N SER A 151 5.46 -7.36 -10.56
CA SER A 151 6.15 -6.52 -11.53
C SER A 151 7.20 -7.25 -12.37
N PRO A 152 7.99 -8.19 -11.83
CA PRO A 152 8.89 -8.99 -12.67
C PRO A 152 8.16 -9.78 -13.76
N GLY A 153 6.92 -10.20 -13.50
CA GLY A 153 6.06 -10.85 -14.47
C GLY A 153 5.57 -9.90 -15.56
N ILE A 154 5.21 -8.68 -15.19
CA ILE A 154 4.79 -7.61 -16.12
C ILE A 154 5.95 -7.25 -17.05
N VAL A 155 7.14 -7.06 -16.50
CA VAL A 155 8.37 -6.79 -17.27
C VAL A 155 8.65 -7.93 -18.26
N LYS A 156 8.59 -9.18 -17.81
CA LYS A 156 8.79 -10.35 -18.66
C LYS A 156 7.74 -10.47 -19.76
N ALA A 157 6.49 -10.12 -19.47
CA ALA A 157 5.39 -10.06 -20.42
C ALA A 157 5.49 -8.86 -21.38
N ARG A 158 6.43 -7.92 -21.18
CA ARG A 158 6.56 -6.65 -21.91
C ARG A 158 5.24 -5.86 -21.96
N GLY A 159 4.50 -5.86 -20.85
CA GLY A 159 3.20 -5.21 -20.74
C GLY A 159 2.05 -5.86 -21.51
N ARG A 160 2.26 -7.02 -22.16
CA ARG A 160 1.24 -7.72 -22.94
C ARG A 160 0.63 -8.85 -22.12
N LEU A 161 -0.68 -8.78 -21.85
CA LEU A 161 -1.42 -9.84 -21.14
C LEU A 161 -1.62 -11.10 -21.97
N PHE A 162 -1.93 -10.95 -23.24
CA PHE A 162 -2.23 -12.05 -24.15
C PHE A 162 -1.14 -12.23 -25.21
N PRO A 163 -0.89 -13.47 -25.71
CA PRO A 163 -1.56 -14.70 -25.25
C PRO A 163 -1.02 -15.33 -23.97
N PHE A 164 0.22 -15.04 -23.53
CA PHE A 164 0.87 -15.75 -22.42
C PHE A 164 1.36 -14.84 -21.29
N GLY A 165 1.17 -13.52 -21.38
CA GLY A 165 1.67 -12.57 -20.40
C GLY A 165 1.07 -12.79 -19.01
N PHE A 166 -0.20 -13.18 -18.92
CA PHE A 166 -0.86 -13.49 -17.66
C PHE A 166 -0.18 -14.64 -16.90
N LEU A 167 0.38 -15.63 -17.62
CA LEU A 167 1.14 -16.73 -17.01
C LEU A 167 2.44 -16.24 -16.37
N HIS A 168 3.11 -15.26 -17.00
CA HIS A 168 4.31 -14.66 -16.43
C HIS A 168 4.00 -13.89 -15.15
N ILE A 169 2.88 -13.15 -15.11
CA ILE A 169 2.41 -12.40 -13.94
C ILE A 169 2.04 -13.36 -12.81
N MET A 170 1.23 -14.39 -13.09
CA MET A 170 0.85 -15.40 -12.09
C MET A 170 2.06 -16.16 -11.53
N ASN A 171 3.05 -16.48 -12.39
CA ASN A 171 4.25 -17.17 -11.94
C ASN A 171 5.15 -16.26 -11.13
N ALA A 172 5.23 -14.96 -11.44
CA ALA A 172 5.96 -13.97 -10.67
C ALA A 172 5.37 -13.82 -9.28
N SER A 173 4.04 -13.67 -9.15
CA SER A 173 3.37 -13.54 -7.84
C SER A 173 3.59 -14.73 -6.91
N LYS A 174 3.75 -15.94 -7.46
CA LYS A 174 4.04 -17.16 -6.69
C LYS A 174 5.50 -17.30 -6.26
N LYS A 175 6.43 -16.62 -6.94
CA LYS A 175 7.88 -16.74 -6.72
C LYS A 175 8.49 -15.52 -6.04
N THR A 176 7.77 -14.44 -5.98
CA THR A 176 8.25 -13.21 -5.36
C THR A 176 8.49 -13.41 -3.86
N THR A 177 9.49 -12.73 -3.35
CA THR A 177 9.76 -12.59 -1.91
C THR A 177 9.42 -11.19 -1.40
N GLN A 178 8.78 -10.36 -2.22
CA GLN A 178 8.32 -9.02 -1.88
C GLN A 178 6.80 -8.97 -1.85
N LEU A 179 6.25 -8.42 -0.77
CA LEU A 179 4.83 -8.09 -0.60
C LEU A 179 4.68 -6.57 -0.67
N ASP A 180 3.84 -6.08 -1.55
CA ASP A 180 3.57 -4.66 -1.71
C ASP A 180 2.36 -4.28 -0.85
N ASN A 181 2.53 -3.34 0.09
CA ASN A 181 1.48 -2.84 0.96
C ASN A 181 0.72 -1.74 0.22
N TYR A 182 -0.33 -2.12 -0.49
CA TYR A 182 -0.98 -1.30 -1.50
C TYR A 182 -1.85 -0.19 -0.93
N LEU A 183 -2.69 -0.51 0.06
CA LEU A 183 -3.61 0.42 0.71
C LEU A 183 -3.68 0.14 2.21
N GLY A 184 -3.81 1.19 3.00
CA GLY A 184 -4.05 1.06 4.42
C GLY A 184 -4.55 2.34 5.06
N ALA A 185 -5.46 2.23 6.03
CA ALA A 185 -5.93 3.36 6.81
C ALA A 185 -6.31 2.94 8.23
N VAL A 186 -6.22 3.89 9.14
CA VAL A 186 -6.76 3.80 10.50
C VAL A 186 -7.61 5.03 10.76
N LYS A 187 -8.83 4.80 11.19
CA LYS A 187 -9.79 5.86 11.56
C LYS A 187 -9.16 6.82 12.58
N PRO A 188 -9.23 8.14 12.39
CA PRO A 188 -8.49 9.11 13.20
C PRO A 188 -8.61 8.89 14.70
N GLU A 189 -9.82 8.61 15.21
CA GLU A 189 -10.07 8.41 16.63
C GLU A 189 -9.44 7.11 17.19
N PHE A 190 -8.99 6.19 16.32
CA PHE A 190 -8.33 4.93 16.70
C PHE A 190 -6.80 4.96 16.51
N ARG A 191 -6.26 6.03 15.93
CA ARG A 191 -4.80 6.21 15.79
C ARG A 191 -4.14 6.28 17.16
N GLY A 192 -2.93 5.71 17.28
CA GLY A 192 -2.18 5.67 18.54
C GLY A 192 -2.76 4.75 19.62
N LYS A 193 -3.85 4.03 19.35
CA LYS A 193 -4.44 3.05 20.29
C LYS A 193 -3.96 1.62 20.07
N GLY A 194 -3.02 1.41 19.13
CA GLY A 194 -2.43 0.11 18.80
C GLY A 194 -3.12 -0.64 17.67
N VAL A 195 -4.05 0.00 16.96
CA VAL A 195 -4.71 -0.56 15.76
C VAL A 195 -3.69 -0.81 14.65
N ASP A 196 -2.82 0.17 14.40
CA ASP A 196 -1.68 0.12 13.50
C ASP A 196 -0.73 -1.04 13.83
N ILE A 197 -0.35 -1.17 15.09
CA ILE A 197 0.53 -2.23 15.59
C ILE A 197 -0.11 -3.62 15.40
N LEU A 198 -1.39 -3.75 15.77
CA LEU A 198 -2.10 -5.02 15.64
C LEU A 198 -2.18 -5.48 14.18
N MET A 199 -2.52 -4.56 13.29
CA MET A 199 -2.67 -4.80 11.86
C MET A 199 -1.32 -5.04 11.18
N GLY A 200 -0.34 -4.15 11.42
CA GLY A 200 0.99 -4.21 10.81
C GLY A 200 1.76 -5.47 11.21
N PHE A 201 1.79 -5.81 12.52
CA PHE A 201 2.47 -7.02 12.97
C PHE A 201 1.81 -8.30 12.43
N ALA A 202 0.48 -8.37 12.43
CA ALA A 202 -0.25 -9.52 11.86
C ALA A 202 0.04 -9.68 10.36
N GLN A 203 0.17 -8.58 9.63
CA GLN A 203 0.54 -8.60 8.22
C GLN A 203 1.97 -9.11 8.01
N LEU A 204 2.94 -8.59 8.78
CA LEU A 204 4.32 -9.05 8.73
C LEU A 204 4.44 -10.54 9.08
N GLN A 205 3.71 -11.02 10.10
CA GLN A 205 3.70 -12.42 10.48
C GLN A 205 3.16 -13.30 9.34
N THR A 206 2.02 -12.90 8.75
CA THR A 206 1.43 -13.63 7.61
C THR A 206 2.37 -13.65 6.41
N ALA A 207 3.05 -12.54 6.14
CA ALA A 207 4.03 -12.44 5.07
C ALA A 207 5.25 -13.34 5.32
N ALA A 208 5.80 -13.34 6.54
CA ALA A 208 6.91 -14.21 6.95
C ALA A 208 6.55 -15.69 6.81
N ASP A 209 5.38 -16.09 7.31
CA ASP A 209 4.88 -17.48 7.25
C ASP A 209 4.65 -17.93 5.79
N ALA A 210 4.37 -17.01 4.89
CA ALA A 210 4.23 -17.23 3.45
C ALA A 210 5.57 -17.18 2.69
N GLY A 211 6.69 -16.92 3.36
CA GLY A 211 8.04 -16.90 2.77
C GLY A 211 8.47 -15.58 2.16
N PHE A 212 7.72 -14.50 2.37
CA PHE A 212 8.13 -13.15 1.97
C PHE A 212 9.26 -12.65 2.88
N LYS A 213 10.15 -11.85 2.30
CA LYS A 213 11.32 -11.28 3.00
C LYS A 213 11.26 -9.77 3.09
N ILE A 214 10.63 -9.14 2.11
CA ILE A 214 10.57 -7.69 1.93
C ILE A 214 9.10 -7.26 1.89
N MET A 215 8.82 -6.13 2.53
CA MET A 215 7.57 -5.40 2.36
C MET A 215 7.88 -4.02 1.77
N ASP A 216 7.12 -3.63 0.74
CA ASP A 216 7.13 -2.31 0.12
C ASP A 216 5.97 -1.49 0.70
N SER A 217 6.19 -0.21 1.03
CA SER A 217 5.15 0.62 1.65
C SER A 217 4.17 1.22 0.67
N HIS A 218 4.47 1.18 -0.63
CA HIS A 218 3.82 2.06 -1.60
C HIS A 218 4.14 3.55 -1.34
N HIS A 219 3.44 4.48 -2.00
CA HIS A 219 3.67 5.92 -1.87
C HIS A 219 3.24 6.46 -0.50
N GLU A 220 4.16 7.17 0.17
CA GLU A 220 3.89 7.89 1.40
C GLU A 220 4.21 9.37 1.19
N MET A 221 3.25 10.25 1.41
CA MET A 221 3.49 11.70 1.30
C MET A 221 4.58 12.16 2.25
N GLU A 222 5.46 13.06 1.78
CA GLU A 222 6.48 13.69 2.65
C GLU A 222 5.88 14.41 3.86
N THR A 223 4.64 14.86 3.76
CA THR A 223 3.90 15.54 4.82
C THR A 223 3.27 14.58 5.83
N ASN A 224 3.15 13.29 5.52
CA ASN A 224 2.65 12.27 6.46
C ASN A 224 3.72 11.87 7.48
N THR A 225 4.05 12.82 8.35
CA THR A 225 5.15 12.67 9.34
C THR A 225 4.93 11.52 10.32
N LEU A 226 3.68 11.19 10.64
CA LEU A 226 3.34 10.09 11.54
C LEU A 226 3.67 8.72 10.91
N MET A 227 3.25 8.49 9.67
CA MET A 227 3.54 7.24 8.96
C MET A 227 5.04 7.12 8.69
N ARG A 228 5.69 8.20 8.26
CA ARG A 228 7.14 8.21 8.05
C ARG A 228 7.92 7.85 9.30
N ALA A 229 7.57 8.45 10.46
CA ALA A 229 8.19 8.10 11.73
C ALA A 229 7.95 6.63 12.13
N GLU A 230 6.78 6.06 11.76
CA GLU A 230 6.50 4.62 11.93
C GLU A 230 7.43 3.77 11.07
N MET A 231 7.56 4.08 9.79
CA MET A 231 8.46 3.37 8.86
C MET A 231 9.92 3.42 9.33
N GLU A 232 10.41 4.60 9.68
CA GLU A 232 11.78 4.80 10.19
C GLU A 232 12.03 4.02 11.50
N ARG A 233 11.06 3.99 12.40
CA ARG A 233 11.12 3.24 13.66
C ARG A 233 11.19 1.73 13.47
N THR A 234 10.59 1.22 12.39
CA THR A 234 10.67 -0.20 12.00
C THR A 234 11.97 -0.57 11.29
N GLY A 235 12.84 0.42 11.02
CA GLY A 235 14.09 0.23 10.28
C GLY A 235 13.87 0.14 8.77
N ALA A 236 12.73 0.61 8.27
CA ALA A 236 12.49 0.71 6.84
C ALA A 236 13.35 1.81 6.22
N GLU A 237 13.80 1.59 4.99
CA GLU A 237 14.66 2.49 4.25
C GLU A 237 13.90 3.06 3.05
N ILE A 238 14.02 4.39 2.83
CA ILE A 238 13.51 5.00 1.60
C ILE A 238 14.38 4.50 0.44
N TYR A 239 13.74 3.92 -0.57
CA TYR A 239 14.48 3.38 -1.72
C TYR A 239 13.99 3.91 -3.07
N LYS A 240 12.83 4.59 -3.09
CA LYS A 240 12.35 5.37 -4.23
C LYS A 240 11.80 6.70 -3.75
N ARG A 241 11.94 7.73 -4.58
CA ARG A 241 11.34 9.03 -4.37
C ARG A 241 10.68 9.51 -5.65
N PHE A 242 9.49 10.05 -5.51
CA PHE A 242 8.71 10.62 -6.60
C PHE A 242 8.41 12.07 -6.30
N ARG A 243 8.32 12.89 -7.33
CA ARG A 243 8.02 14.33 -7.23
C ARG A 243 6.85 14.71 -8.09
N LEU A 244 5.89 15.35 -7.49
CA LEU A 244 4.86 16.10 -8.18
C LEU A 244 5.38 17.51 -8.46
N TYR A 245 5.17 17.95 -9.67
CA TYR A 245 5.60 19.26 -10.12
C TYR A 245 4.40 20.17 -10.38
N SER A 246 4.55 21.46 -10.04
CA SER A 246 3.57 22.49 -10.35
C SER A 246 4.24 23.68 -11.00
N LYS A 247 3.44 24.52 -11.67
CA LYS A 247 3.85 25.80 -12.22
C LYS A 247 2.66 26.73 -12.17
N GLU A 248 2.85 27.93 -11.65
CA GLU A 248 1.87 29.01 -11.75
C GLU A 248 1.73 29.44 -13.22
N ILE A 249 0.49 29.68 -13.65
CA ILE A 249 0.13 30.07 -15.02
C ILE A 249 -0.16 31.56 -15.06
#